data_82636bd83e786cbfa3c1313f2a37637f
#
_entry.id   82636bd83e786cbfa3c1313f2a37637f
#
_cell.length_a   1.000
_cell.length_b   1.000
_cell.length_c   1.000
_cell.angle_alpha   90.00
_cell.angle_beta   90.00
_cell.angle_gamma   90.00
#
_symmetry.space_group_name_H-M   'P 1'
#
loop_
_entity.id
_entity.type
_entity.pdbx_description
1 polymer ?
#
loop_
_entity_poly.entity_id
_entity_poly.type
_entity_poly.pdbx_seq_one_letter_code
_entity_poly.pdbx_strand_id
1 'polypeptide(L)'
;MKRNWRTVILSHTTPHVRVLHAVTNNKFHICKKLTVKYYNFAKRKGQRDSPGDYKFSFNVKNLKIMAICKCPAAEALPNIPNFTCAESFGQIQKVAFQRLYKRTGERNSFTTAAGIENIESWTPLLSADDDTKVVLTPYVQAPTAEAGAARTFGGGNETLGGIEEVIGREPTQFTAVLRRVPQKIIKALKQLQCESDSQNLGVYLFDENGNIGALQDETTATTYYPIPIRSLFFSDKTLGGLEAPDSNNVQWSFLPNWSDDLVIVAPKKFNPLTDLINA
;
A
#
# COMPACT_ATOMS: atom_id res chain seq x y z
N MET A 1 -21.54 -12.13 -39.75
CA MET A 1 -21.57 -11.40 -38.47
C MET A 1 -20.98 -10.01 -38.67
N LYS A 2 -21.82 -8.97 -38.63
CA LYS A 2 -21.35 -7.58 -38.80
C LYS A 2 -20.77 -7.09 -37.45
N ARG A 3 -19.51 -6.65 -37.49
CA ARG A 3 -18.85 -6.06 -36.32
C ARG A 3 -19.38 -4.62 -36.11
N ASN A 4 -20.08 -4.38 -35.02
CA ASN A 4 -20.49 -3.01 -34.64
C ASN A 4 -19.32 -2.30 -33.99
N TRP A 5 -18.78 -1.31 -34.69
CA TRP A 5 -17.81 -0.35 -34.13
C TRP A 5 -18.57 0.84 -33.55
N ARG A 6 -18.33 1.17 -32.31
CA ARG A 6 -18.75 2.45 -31.75
C ARG A 6 -17.52 3.34 -31.58
N THR A 7 -17.54 4.46 -32.26
CA THR A 7 -16.53 5.52 -32.14
C THR A 7 -17.00 6.50 -31.09
N VAL A 8 -16.24 6.69 -30.02
CA VAL A 8 -16.48 7.72 -29.02
C VAL A 8 -15.50 8.87 -29.30
N ILE A 9 -16.03 10.00 -29.71
CA ILE A 9 -15.25 11.24 -29.94
C ILE A 9 -15.37 12.09 -28.69
N LEU A 10 -14.24 12.26 -27.96
CA LEU A 10 -14.14 13.19 -26.86
C LEU A 10 -13.48 14.49 -27.36
N SER A 11 -14.26 15.58 -27.45
CA SER A 11 -13.74 16.91 -27.79
C SER A 11 -13.26 17.63 -26.54
N HIS A 12 -11.98 17.89 -26.45
CA HIS A 12 -11.43 18.87 -25.52
C HIS A 12 -10.78 20.03 -26.31
N THR A 13 -10.90 21.21 -25.83
CA THR A 13 -10.55 22.53 -26.43
C THR A 13 -9.05 22.78 -26.63
N THR A 14 -8.25 21.77 -26.91
CA THR A 14 -6.84 21.89 -27.31
C THR A 14 -6.60 21.12 -28.61
N PRO A 15 -5.61 21.47 -29.45
CA PRO A 15 -5.49 21.01 -30.84
C PRO A 15 -5.05 19.54 -31.01
N HIS A 16 -5.38 18.65 -30.09
CA HIS A 16 -5.08 17.24 -30.19
C HIS A 16 -6.36 16.41 -30.19
N VAL A 17 -6.73 15.88 -31.36
CA VAL A 17 -7.84 14.92 -31.49
C VAL A 17 -7.36 13.56 -31.00
N ARG A 18 -7.97 13.04 -29.94
CA ARG A 18 -7.75 11.67 -29.46
C ARG A 18 -8.88 10.78 -29.95
N VAL A 19 -8.56 9.78 -30.75
CA VAL A 19 -9.53 8.77 -31.18
C VAL A 19 -9.28 7.49 -30.39
N LEU A 20 -10.24 7.11 -29.57
CA LEU A 20 -10.23 5.86 -28.80
C LEU A 20 -11.07 4.82 -29.55
N HIS A 21 -10.45 3.74 -29.99
CA HIS A 21 -11.16 2.59 -30.52
C HIS A 21 -11.22 1.49 -29.45
N ALA A 22 -12.40 1.25 -28.93
CA ALA A 22 -12.65 0.12 -28.04
C ALA A 22 -13.32 -1.02 -28.82
N VAL A 23 -12.73 -2.20 -28.80
CA VAL A 23 -13.34 -3.42 -29.35
C VAL A 23 -13.96 -4.17 -28.18
N THR A 24 -15.29 -4.17 -28.10
CA THR A 24 -16.03 -4.97 -27.12
C THR A 24 -16.48 -6.29 -27.77
N ASN A 25 -15.98 -7.40 -27.26
CA ASN A 25 -16.55 -8.71 -27.58
C ASN A 25 -17.68 -8.99 -26.59
N ASN A 26 -18.89 -9.19 -27.16
CA ASN A 26 -20.10 -9.57 -26.43
C ASN A 26 -20.01 -11.03 -25.94
N LYS A 27 -19.17 -11.31 -25.00
CA LYS A 27 -19.26 -12.43 -24.03
C LYS A 27 -18.42 -12.03 -22.83
N PHE A 28 -19.00 -12.10 -21.66
CA PHE A 28 -18.36 -11.87 -20.38
C PHE A 28 -16.98 -12.51 -20.32
N HIS A 29 -15.94 -11.75 -20.65
CA HIS A 29 -14.55 -12.09 -20.33
C HIS A 29 -13.67 -10.87 -20.60
N ILE A 30 -13.16 -10.30 -19.54
CA ILE A 30 -11.88 -9.58 -19.39
C ILE A 30 -11.39 -8.86 -20.67
N CYS A 31 -11.39 -7.54 -20.60
CA CYS A 31 -10.75 -6.66 -21.58
C CYS A 31 -9.24 -7.01 -21.71
N LYS A 32 -8.90 -7.92 -22.62
CA LYS A 32 -7.52 -8.46 -22.76
C LYS A 32 -6.53 -7.55 -23.44
N LYS A 33 -6.95 -6.49 -24.16
CA LYS A 33 -6.05 -5.50 -24.78
C LYS A 33 -6.78 -4.19 -25.06
N LEU A 34 -6.36 -3.13 -24.45
CA LEU A 34 -6.67 -1.75 -24.87
C LEU A 34 -5.52 -1.29 -25.77
N THR A 35 -5.78 -1.12 -27.07
CA THR A 35 -4.81 -0.52 -27.99
C THR A 35 -5.18 0.92 -28.22
N VAL A 36 -4.37 1.85 -27.70
CA VAL A 36 -4.54 3.29 -27.89
C VAL A 36 -3.61 3.71 -29.02
N LYS A 37 -4.18 4.16 -30.15
CA LYS A 37 -3.39 4.77 -31.22
C LYS A 37 -3.39 6.29 -31.05
N TYR A 38 -2.22 6.85 -30.90
CA TYR A 38 -2.02 8.30 -30.90
C TYR A 38 -1.57 8.75 -32.29
N TYR A 39 -2.26 9.75 -32.84
CA TYR A 39 -1.81 10.44 -34.04
C TYR A 39 -1.29 11.83 -33.64
N ASN A 40 0.02 12.02 -33.73
CA ASN A 40 0.60 13.35 -33.57
C ASN A 40 0.57 14.06 -34.94
N PHE A 41 -0.29 15.07 -35.06
CA PHE A 41 -0.24 16.02 -36.17
C PHE A 41 0.70 17.17 -35.80
N ALA A 42 2.00 16.99 -35.99
CA ALA A 42 2.94 18.08 -36.03
C ALA A 42 3.03 18.58 -37.48
N LYS A 43 2.48 19.75 -37.73
CA LYS A 43 2.57 20.43 -39.02
C LYS A 43 4.01 20.89 -39.22
N ARG A 44 4.85 20.08 -39.87
CA ARG A 44 6.06 20.55 -40.53
C ARG A 44 5.89 20.44 -42.05
N LYS A 45 6.15 21.57 -42.73
CA LYS A 45 6.17 21.65 -44.19
C LYS A 45 7.23 20.67 -44.73
N GLY A 46 6.80 19.71 -45.55
CA GLY A 46 7.64 19.18 -46.60
C GLY A 46 8.26 17.79 -46.41
N GLN A 47 7.70 16.88 -45.57
CA GLN A 47 8.14 15.48 -45.60
C GLN A 47 6.97 14.53 -45.42
N ARG A 48 6.79 13.62 -46.38
CA ARG A 48 5.86 12.49 -46.28
C ARG A 48 6.56 11.38 -45.51
N ASP A 49 6.35 11.32 -44.21
CA ASP A 49 6.76 10.17 -43.41
C ASP A 49 5.56 9.24 -43.23
N SER A 50 5.80 7.97 -43.51
CA SER A 50 4.86 6.90 -43.25
C SER A 50 4.50 6.84 -41.76
N PRO A 51 3.25 6.50 -41.37
CA PRO A 51 2.84 6.39 -40.00
C PRO A 51 3.60 5.25 -39.32
N GLY A 52 4.57 5.59 -38.51
CA GLY A 52 5.27 4.62 -37.67
C GLY A 52 4.32 4.11 -36.59
N ASP A 53 4.08 2.82 -36.55
CA ASP A 53 3.36 2.15 -35.46
C ASP A 53 4.22 2.15 -34.19
N TYR A 54 4.02 3.15 -33.33
CA TYR A 54 4.62 3.13 -31.99
C TYR A 54 3.81 2.17 -31.12
N LYS A 55 4.32 0.96 -30.93
CA LYS A 55 3.82 0.01 -29.96
C LYS A 55 4.32 0.42 -28.57
N PHE A 56 3.53 1.19 -27.84
CA PHE A 56 3.72 1.33 -26.37
C PHE A 56 3.16 0.07 -25.70
N SER A 57 4.04 -0.81 -25.30
CA SER A 57 3.67 -1.88 -24.38
C SER A 57 3.69 -1.34 -22.96
N PHE A 58 2.53 -0.94 -22.42
CA PHE A 58 2.40 -0.78 -20.99
C PHE A 58 2.49 -2.16 -20.35
N ASN A 59 3.58 -2.39 -19.65
CA ASN A 59 3.74 -3.59 -18.84
C ASN A 59 2.88 -3.42 -17.58
N VAL A 60 1.57 -3.72 -17.71
CA VAL A 60 0.61 -3.70 -16.59
C VAL A 60 0.85 -4.95 -15.74
N LYS A 61 2.12 -5.18 -15.34
CA LYS A 61 2.43 -6.39 -14.59
C LYS A 61 2.00 -6.35 -13.13
N ASN A 62 1.53 -5.22 -12.60
CA ASN A 62 1.18 -5.15 -11.17
C ASN A 62 0.07 -4.15 -10.83
N LEU A 63 -0.90 -3.87 -11.71
CA LEU A 63 -2.15 -3.38 -11.18
C LEU A 63 -2.91 -4.59 -10.60
N LYS A 64 -2.60 -4.95 -9.37
CA LYS A 64 -3.54 -5.68 -8.53
C LYS A 64 -4.76 -4.74 -8.40
N ILE A 65 -5.71 -4.83 -9.35
CA ILE A 65 -7.04 -4.26 -9.15
C ILE A 65 -7.52 -4.98 -7.91
N MET A 66 -7.63 -4.25 -6.80
CA MET A 66 -8.19 -4.79 -5.57
C MET A 66 -9.66 -5.11 -5.86
N ALA A 67 -9.88 -6.29 -6.38
CA ALA A 67 -11.22 -6.84 -6.44
C ALA A 67 -11.68 -7.01 -5.00
N ILE A 68 -12.81 -6.39 -4.65
CA ILE A 68 -13.44 -6.46 -3.33
C ILE A 68 -13.76 -7.91 -2.97
N CYS A 69 -13.94 -8.73 -3.97
CA CYS A 69 -14.09 -10.18 -3.86
C CYS A 69 -13.57 -10.84 -5.15
N LYS A 70 -12.61 -11.76 -5.03
CA LYS A 70 -12.49 -12.82 -6.03
C LYS A 70 -13.67 -13.76 -5.78
N CYS A 71 -14.75 -13.64 -6.55
CA CYS A 71 -15.78 -14.66 -6.53
C CYS A 71 -15.11 -16.01 -6.81
N PRO A 72 -15.26 -17.00 -5.93
CA PRO A 72 -14.71 -18.33 -6.20
C PRO A 72 -15.25 -18.85 -7.51
N ALA A 73 -14.41 -19.58 -8.24
CA ALA A 73 -14.88 -20.32 -9.41
C ALA A 73 -16.03 -21.24 -8.98
N ALA A 74 -17.04 -21.40 -9.83
CA ALA A 74 -18.41 -21.77 -9.56
C ALA A 74 -18.69 -23.17 -8.93
N GLU A 75 -17.71 -23.92 -8.46
CA GLU A 75 -17.93 -25.34 -8.14
C GLU A 75 -17.96 -25.68 -6.66
N ALA A 76 -17.23 -24.95 -5.79
CA ALA A 76 -17.26 -25.19 -4.35
C ALA A 76 -16.85 -23.92 -3.57
N LEU A 77 -17.32 -23.81 -2.34
CA LEU A 77 -16.82 -22.82 -1.39
C LEU A 77 -15.36 -23.16 -1.05
N PRO A 78 -14.51 -22.16 -0.79
CA PRO A 78 -13.13 -22.37 -0.40
C PRO A 78 -13.07 -23.14 0.93
N ASN A 79 -12.09 -24.05 1.04
CA ASN A 79 -11.81 -24.73 2.29
C ASN A 79 -11.29 -23.71 3.31
N ILE A 80 -11.89 -23.69 4.49
CA ILE A 80 -11.41 -22.93 5.63
C ILE A 80 -10.55 -23.88 6.47
N PRO A 81 -9.22 -23.61 6.61
CA PRO A 81 -8.35 -24.47 7.39
C PRO A 81 -8.73 -24.40 8.87
N ASN A 82 -8.59 -25.54 9.56
CA ASN A 82 -8.69 -25.56 11.01
C ASN A 82 -7.43 -24.95 11.62
N PHE A 83 -7.61 -24.16 12.68
CA PHE A 83 -6.48 -23.63 13.46
C PHE A 83 -6.39 -24.33 14.82
N THR A 84 -5.19 -24.52 15.31
CA THR A 84 -4.91 -25.17 16.60
C THR A 84 -4.40 -24.18 17.65
N CYS A 85 -3.79 -23.09 17.22
CA CYS A 85 -3.28 -22.03 18.09
C CYS A 85 -3.86 -20.70 17.68
N ALA A 86 -4.30 -19.90 18.67
CA ALA A 86 -4.71 -18.54 18.44
C ALA A 86 -3.48 -17.69 18.08
N GLU A 87 -3.60 -16.90 17.04
CA GLU A 87 -2.61 -15.90 16.67
C GLU A 87 -3.02 -14.53 17.26
N SER A 88 -2.11 -13.89 17.95
CA SER A 88 -2.35 -12.57 18.54
C SER A 88 -1.10 -11.71 18.39
N PHE A 89 -1.27 -10.53 17.82
CA PHE A 89 -0.26 -9.49 17.85
C PHE A 89 -0.45 -8.66 19.11
N GLY A 90 0.62 -8.46 19.88
CA GLY A 90 0.59 -7.70 21.12
C GLY A 90 0.42 -6.20 20.89
N GLN A 91 0.52 -5.43 21.97
CA GLN A 91 0.46 -3.96 21.86
C GLN A 91 1.65 -3.43 21.05
N ILE A 92 1.39 -2.67 20.01
CA ILE A 92 2.44 -2.03 19.20
C ILE A 92 3.16 -0.98 20.07
N GLN A 93 4.48 -1.13 20.23
CA GLN A 93 5.29 -0.21 21.03
C GLN A 93 6.27 0.59 20.20
N LYS A 94 6.65 0.12 19.01
CA LYS A 94 7.60 0.79 18.14
C LYS A 94 7.26 0.47 16.68
N VAL A 95 7.64 1.33 15.76
CA VAL A 95 7.45 1.08 14.34
C VAL A 95 8.69 1.48 13.54
N ALA A 96 8.89 0.82 12.41
CA ALA A 96 9.95 1.16 11.48
C ALA A 96 9.37 1.51 10.11
N PHE A 97 9.76 2.64 9.56
CA PHE A 97 9.35 3.08 8.23
C PHE A 97 10.42 2.73 7.20
N GLN A 98 9.99 2.29 6.02
CA GLN A 98 10.84 2.05 4.86
C GLN A 98 10.09 2.42 3.58
N ARG A 99 10.79 2.85 2.53
CA ARG A 99 10.20 2.99 1.20
C ARG A 99 9.73 1.63 0.68
N LEU A 100 8.59 1.62 -0.01
CA LEU A 100 8.08 0.40 -0.66
C LEU A 100 8.93 0.01 -1.87
N TYR A 101 9.37 1.01 -2.63
CA TYR A 101 10.12 0.81 -3.87
C TYR A 101 11.38 1.65 -3.90
N LYS A 102 12.44 1.08 -4.43
CA LYS A 102 13.67 1.76 -4.79
C LYS A 102 13.42 2.65 -6.02
N ARG A 103 14.32 3.59 -6.29
CA ARG A 103 14.28 4.42 -7.52
C ARG A 103 14.37 3.59 -8.79
N THR A 104 14.95 2.40 -8.72
CA THR A 104 15.01 1.42 -9.82
C THR A 104 13.65 0.77 -10.11
N GLY A 105 12.63 0.96 -9.27
CA GLY A 105 11.32 0.31 -9.35
C GLY A 105 11.27 -1.08 -8.69
N GLU A 106 12.37 -1.55 -8.12
CA GLU A 106 12.42 -2.79 -7.35
C GLU A 106 11.78 -2.58 -5.97
N ARG A 107 11.03 -3.56 -5.47
CA ARG A 107 10.41 -3.50 -4.15
C ARG A 107 11.44 -3.78 -3.05
N ASN A 108 11.44 -2.95 -2.01
CA ASN A 108 12.23 -3.20 -0.82
C ASN A 108 11.68 -4.41 -0.05
N SER A 109 12.57 -5.31 0.35
CA SER A 109 12.21 -6.56 1.02
C SER A 109 13.36 -7.14 1.82
N PHE A 110 13.03 -8.00 2.77
CA PHE A 110 13.97 -8.92 3.41
C PHE A 110 13.92 -10.27 2.67
N THR A 111 14.96 -10.58 1.89
CA THR A 111 15.02 -11.79 1.04
C THR A 111 16.19 -12.69 1.36
N THR A 112 17.01 -12.32 2.34
CA THR A 112 18.26 -13.06 2.63
C THR A 112 18.00 -14.30 3.47
N ALA A 113 18.96 -15.26 3.43
CA ALA A 113 18.97 -16.41 4.31
C ALA A 113 18.95 -16.05 5.81
N ALA A 114 19.40 -14.83 6.16
CA ALA A 114 19.30 -14.30 7.50
C ALA A 114 17.86 -13.87 7.85
N GLY A 115 17.05 -13.46 6.85
CA GLY A 115 15.64 -13.09 7.03
C GLY A 115 15.43 -11.87 7.92
N ILE A 116 14.17 -11.52 8.11
CA ILE A 116 13.74 -10.43 9.00
C ILE A 116 14.01 -10.75 10.49
N GLU A 117 14.23 -12.02 10.81
CA GLU A 117 14.40 -12.57 12.16
C GLU A 117 15.77 -12.27 12.78
N ASN A 118 16.76 -11.81 12.00
CA ASN A 118 18.13 -11.61 12.44
C ASN A 118 18.52 -10.14 12.38
N ILE A 119 19.19 -9.65 13.44
CA ILE A 119 19.64 -8.26 13.55
C ILE A 119 20.61 -7.85 12.43
N GLU A 120 21.38 -8.81 11.90
CA GLU A 120 22.33 -8.59 10.82
C GLU A 120 21.67 -8.10 9.53
N SER A 121 20.38 -8.42 9.31
CA SER A 121 19.60 -7.94 8.18
C SER A 121 19.13 -6.49 8.37
N TRP A 122 18.92 -6.06 9.60
CA TRP A 122 18.45 -4.72 9.93
C TRP A 122 19.58 -3.69 9.99
N THR A 123 20.73 -4.06 10.53
CA THR A 123 21.86 -3.16 10.74
C THR A 123 22.29 -2.38 9.49
N PRO A 124 22.48 -3.01 8.32
CA PRO A 124 22.84 -2.28 7.11
C PRO A 124 21.72 -1.35 6.62
N LEU A 125 20.44 -1.71 6.82
CA LEU A 125 19.30 -0.87 6.43
C LEU A 125 19.13 0.35 7.32
N LEU A 126 19.47 0.24 8.60
CA LEU A 126 19.43 1.35 9.56
C LEU A 126 20.53 2.38 9.28
N SER A 127 21.71 1.93 8.83
CA SER A 127 22.84 2.77 8.49
C SER A 127 22.89 3.21 7.02
N ALA A 128 21.95 2.72 6.20
CA ALA A 128 21.91 3.06 4.77
C ALA A 128 21.66 4.56 4.54
N ASP A 129 22.23 5.09 3.45
CA ASP A 129 22.01 6.46 2.98
C ASP A 129 21.30 6.48 1.60
N ASP A 130 20.62 5.39 1.27
CA ASP A 130 19.90 5.18 0.00
C ASP A 130 18.42 4.87 0.20
N ASP A 131 17.76 4.40 -0.86
CA ASP A 131 16.31 4.08 -0.90
C ASP A 131 15.96 2.85 -0.05
N THR A 132 16.94 2.11 0.47
CA THR A 132 16.71 0.93 1.33
C THR A 132 16.64 1.28 2.80
N LYS A 133 16.93 2.54 3.14
CA LYS A 133 16.98 3.00 4.54
C LYS A 133 15.72 2.70 5.31
N VAL A 134 15.92 2.16 6.51
CA VAL A 134 14.88 1.98 7.53
C VAL A 134 15.04 3.06 8.61
N VAL A 135 13.92 3.65 9.04
CA VAL A 135 13.89 4.66 10.10
C VAL A 135 12.95 4.21 11.20
N LEU A 136 13.47 4.14 12.42
CA LEU A 136 12.71 3.75 13.61
C LEU A 136 12.08 4.95 14.28
N THR A 137 10.87 4.76 14.81
CA THR A 137 10.26 5.74 15.73
C THR A 137 10.77 5.55 17.16
N PRO A 138 10.66 6.58 18.00
CA PRO A 138 10.61 6.39 19.44
C PRO A 138 9.44 5.48 19.85
N TYR A 139 9.41 5.05 21.12
CA TYR A 139 8.27 4.29 21.61
C TYR A 139 6.96 5.04 21.42
N VAL A 140 5.97 4.36 20.86
CA VAL A 140 4.60 4.83 20.73
C VAL A 140 3.78 4.36 21.92
N GLN A 141 2.77 5.13 22.27
CA GLN A 141 1.86 4.83 23.38
C GLN A 141 0.43 4.92 22.90
N ALA A 142 -0.46 4.21 23.58
CA ALA A 142 -1.88 4.13 23.23
C ALA A 142 -2.12 3.87 21.74
N PRO A 143 -1.47 2.84 21.15
CA PRO A 143 -1.72 2.51 19.74
C PRO A 143 -3.14 1.96 19.61
N THR A 144 -3.84 2.41 18.58
CA THR A 144 -5.13 1.87 18.17
C THR A 144 -5.14 1.63 16.67
N ALA A 145 -5.73 0.52 16.24
CA ALA A 145 -5.95 0.21 14.84
C ALA A 145 -7.44 -0.10 14.65
N GLU A 146 -8.20 0.87 14.17
CA GLU A 146 -9.63 0.72 13.96
C GLU A 146 -9.88 0.18 12.55
N ALA A 147 -10.43 -1.04 12.49
CA ALA A 147 -10.75 -1.68 11.21
C ALA A 147 -11.78 -0.86 10.44
N GLY A 148 -11.53 -0.66 9.16
CA GLY A 148 -12.46 0.04 8.28
C GLY A 148 -13.75 -0.72 8.08
N ALA A 149 -14.88 0.00 8.09
CA ALA A 149 -16.20 -0.54 7.82
C ALA A 149 -16.38 -0.90 6.33
N ALA A 150 -17.38 -1.73 6.04
CA ALA A 150 -17.82 -1.94 4.68
C ALA A 150 -18.49 -0.65 4.16
N ARG A 151 -18.13 -0.24 2.94
CA ARG A 151 -18.88 0.78 2.20
C ARG A 151 -20.01 0.12 1.47
N THR A 152 -21.23 0.53 1.78
CA THR A 152 -22.45 0.01 1.15
C THR A 152 -23.07 1.04 0.23
N PHE A 153 -23.82 0.56 -0.74
CA PHE A 153 -24.66 1.36 -1.63
C PHE A 153 -26.10 0.83 -1.61
N GLY A 154 -27.08 1.73 -1.64
CA GLY A 154 -28.46 1.40 -1.80
C GLY A 154 -29.18 1.13 -0.47
N GLY A 155 -30.15 0.25 -0.53
CA GLY A 155 -31.13 0.02 0.52
C GLY A 155 -32.48 0.67 0.21
N GLY A 156 -33.55 0.26 0.87
CA GLY A 156 -34.90 0.77 0.63
C GLY A 156 -35.33 0.60 -0.83
N ASN A 157 -35.64 1.70 -1.52
CA ASN A 157 -36.10 1.68 -2.94
C ASN A 157 -34.96 1.83 -3.95
N GLU A 158 -33.70 1.98 -3.51
CA GLU A 158 -32.57 2.23 -4.41
C GLU A 158 -31.96 0.95 -4.97
N THR A 159 -32.15 -0.17 -4.29
CA THR A 159 -31.65 -1.49 -4.73
C THR A 159 -32.75 -2.52 -4.78
N LEU A 160 -32.57 -3.54 -5.63
CA LEU A 160 -33.55 -4.61 -5.79
C LEU A 160 -33.74 -5.36 -4.47
N GLY A 161 -34.99 -5.40 -3.98
CA GLY A 161 -35.32 -6.02 -2.72
C GLY A 161 -34.90 -5.24 -1.49
N GLY A 162 -34.44 -4.00 -1.62
CA GLY A 162 -34.04 -3.14 -0.52
C GLY A 162 -32.75 -3.58 0.21
N ILE A 163 -31.96 -4.46 -0.40
CA ILE A 163 -30.73 -5.00 0.17
C ILE A 163 -29.56 -4.09 -0.21
N GLU A 164 -28.73 -3.71 0.77
CA GLU A 164 -27.52 -2.96 0.52
C GLU A 164 -26.45 -3.82 -0.15
N GLU A 165 -25.78 -3.25 -1.13
CA GLU A 165 -24.63 -3.86 -1.80
C GLU A 165 -23.33 -3.33 -1.23
N VAL A 166 -22.37 -4.22 -0.90
CA VAL A 166 -21.03 -3.83 -0.47
C VAL A 166 -20.22 -3.43 -1.70
N ILE A 167 -19.91 -2.12 -1.83
CA ILE A 167 -19.15 -1.53 -2.93
C ILE A 167 -17.68 -1.30 -2.62
N GLY A 168 -17.26 -1.44 -1.36
CA GLY A 168 -15.90 -1.20 -0.95
C GLY A 168 -15.66 -1.48 0.52
N ARG A 169 -14.44 -1.18 0.94
CA ARG A 169 -14.02 -1.19 2.35
C ARG A 169 -13.35 0.13 2.66
N GLU A 170 -13.54 0.62 3.86
CA GLU A 170 -12.79 1.76 4.37
C GLU A 170 -11.38 1.30 4.77
N PRO A 171 -10.37 2.20 4.69
CA PRO A 171 -9.04 1.90 5.19
C PRO A 171 -9.06 1.77 6.71
N THR A 172 -8.19 0.90 7.25
CA THR A 172 -7.96 0.80 8.70
C THR A 172 -7.17 2.02 9.17
N GLN A 173 -7.68 2.73 10.15
CA GLN A 173 -7.00 3.88 10.74
C GLN A 173 -6.11 3.44 11.91
N PHE A 174 -4.86 3.84 11.87
CA PHE A 174 -3.93 3.68 12.99
C PHE A 174 -3.69 5.03 13.65
N THR A 175 -3.74 5.06 14.98
CA THR A 175 -3.34 6.22 15.76
C THR A 175 -2.47 5.80 16.93
N ALA A 176 -1.53 6.66 17.30
CA ALA A 176 -0.69 6.48 18.49
C ALA A 176 -0.18 7.83 19.00
N VAL A 177 0.40 7.83 20.19
CA VAL A 177 0.92 9.01 20.85
C VAL A 177 2.41 8.88 21.13
N LEU A 178 3.17 9.89 20.76
CA LEU A 178 4.59 10.06 21.10
C LEU A 178 4.71 11.05 22.26
N ARG A 179 5.17 10.61 23.43
CA ARG A 179 5.30 11.46 24.62
C ARG A 179 6.75 11.83 24.88
N ARG A 180 6.98 13.10 25.29
CA ARG A 180 8.28 13.63 25.69
C ARG A 180 9.38 13.50 24.63
N VAL A 181 9.00 13.44 23.34
CA VAL A 181 9.97 13.31 22.24
C VAL A 181 10.57 14.69 21.92
N PRO A 182 11.90 14.79 21.76
CA PRO A 182 12.56 16.04 21.35
C PRO A 182 12.04 16.53 19.99
N GLN A 183 11.86 17.84 19.85
CA GLN A 183 11.32 18.46 18.63
C GLN A 183 12.16 18.17 17.39
N LYS A 184 13.48 17.98 17.53
CA LYS A 184 14.38 17.61 16.43
C LYS A 184 13.96 16.28 15.80
N ILE A 185 13.58 15.29 16.62
CA ILE A 185 13.13 13.96 16.16
C ILE A 185 11.78 14.09 15.45
N ILE A 186 10.83 14.81 16.06
CA ILE A 186 9.50 15.03 15.42
C ILE A 186 9.65 15.73 14.07
N LYS A 187 10.55 16.73 13.97
CA LYS A 187 10.82 17.40 12.69
C LYS A 187 11.36 16.43 11.63
N ALA A 188 12.23 15.51 12.00
CA ALA A 188 12.76 14.50 11.10
C ALA A 188 11.66 13.50 10.67
N LEU A 189 10.81 13.05 11.60
CA LEU A 189 9.69 12.15 11.31
C LEU A 189 8.64 12.82 10.40
N LYS A 190 8.38 14.12 10.56
CA LYS A 190 7.49 14.87 9.66
C LYS A 190 7.95 14.87 8.19
N GLN A 191 9.24 14.71 7.92
CA GLN A 191 9.75 14.61 6.55
C GLN A 191 9.25 13.34 5.83
N LEU A 192 8.93 12.27 6.57
CA LEU A 192 8.37 11.03 6.01
C LEU A 192 6.94 11.22 5.45
N GLN A 193 6.25 12.30 5.82
CA GLN A 193 4.92 12.61 5.29
C GLN A 193 4.95 12.75 3.75
N CYS A 194 6.00 13.38 3.20
CA CYS A 194 6.15 13.52 1.74
C CYS A 194 6.27 12.16 1.03
N GLU A 195 6.93 11.18 1.66
CA GLU A 195 7.04 9.81 1.11
C GLU A 195 5.68 9.09 1.16
N SER A 196 4.91 9.30 2.22
CA SER A 196 3.55 8.78 2.34
C SER A 196 2.61 9.37 1.28
N ASP A 197 2.72 10.67 0.99
CA ASP A 197 1.92 11.35 -0.02
C ASP A 197 2.26 10.85 -1.43
N SER A 198 3.54 10.55 -1.70
CA SER A 198 3.98 9.92 -2.94
C SER A 198 3.60 8.42 -3.05
N GLN A 199 2.92 7.89 -2.03
CA GLN A 199 2.48 6.50 -1.95
C GLN A 199 3.62 5.46 -1.93
N ASN A 200 4.79 5.86 -1.50
CA ASN A 200 5.98 5.02 -1.46
C ASN A 200 6.48 4.77 -0.03
N LEU A 201 5.60 4.72 0.95
CA LEU A 201 5.97 4.47 2.34
C LEU A 201 5.28 3.22 2.88
N GLY A 202 6.05 2.39 3.58
CA GLY A 202 5.57 1.23 4.31
C GLY A 202 6.09 1.19 5.73
N VAL A 203 5.53 0.33 6.55
CA VAL A 203 5.82 0.21 7.98
C VAL A 203 6.00 -1.24 8.39
N TYR A 204 6.94 -1.48 9.31
CA TYR A 204 7.03 -2.69 10.12
C TYR A 204 6.55 -2.37 11.53
N LEU A 205 5.80 -3.27 12.14
CA LEU A 205 5.22 -3.10 13.47
C LEU A 205 6.00 -3.95 14.48
N PHE A 206 6.28 -3.40 15.64
CA PHE A 206 6.93 -4.15 16.73
C PHE A 206 6.02 -4.12 17.95
N ASP A 207 5.67 -5.32 18.43
CA ASP A 207 4.82 -5.47 19.60
C ASP A 207 5.61 -5.47 20.91
N GLU A 208 4.90 -5.50 22.03
CA GLU A 208 5.46 -5.52 23.38
C GLU A 208 6.32 -6.78 23.68
N ASN A 209 6.10 -7.86 22.96
CA ASN A 209 6.86 -9.11 23.08
C ASN A 209 8.10 -9.10 22.17
N GLY A 210 8.28 -8.06 21.37
CA GLY A 210 9.37 -7.94 20.41
C GLY A 210 9.09 -8.66 19.09
N ASN A 211 7.87 -9.13 18.82
CA ASN A 211 7.53 -9.70 17.53
C ASN A 211 7.45 -8.63 16.45
N ILE A 212 7.70 -9.04 15.22
CA ILE A 212 7.74 -8.18 14.04
C ILE A 212 6.55 -8.48 13.15
N GLY A 213 5.68 -7.49 12.92
CA GLY A 213 4.60 -7.55 11.94
C GLY A 213 5.08 -7.05 10.57
N ALA A 214 4.97 -7.90 9.55
CA ALA A 214 5.35 -7.59 8.17
C ALA A 214 4.39 -8.30 7.20
N LEU A 215 4.43 -7.92 5.90
CA LEU A 215 3.75 -8.71 4.86
C LEU A 215 4.67 -9.80 4.35
N GLN A 216 4.13 -10.99 4.13
CA GLN A 216 4.82 -12.10 3.50
C GLN A 216 4.40 -12.24 2.03
N ASP A 217 5.32 -12.69 1.18
CA ASP A 217 5.01 -12.99 -0.21
C ASP A 217 4.28 -14.34 -0.30
N GLU A 218 3.12 -14.36 -0.95
CA GLU A 218 2.34 -15.59 -1.18
C GLU A 218 3.14 -16.68 -1.91
N THR A 219 4.10 -16.28 -2.76
CA THR A 219 4.87 -17.21 -3.61
C THR A 219 6.20 -17.63 -3.00
N THR A 220 6.76 -16.80 -2.12
CA THR A 220 8.07 -16.98 -1.52
C THR A 220 7.99 -16.75 -0.02
N ALA A 221 7.76 -17.82 0.74
CA ALA A 221 7.57 -17.78 2.19
C ALA A 221 8.76 -17.19 2.99
N THR A 222 9.88 -16.87 2.34
CA THR A 222 11.07 -16.26 2.96
C THR A 222 11.22 -14.78 2.67
N THR A 223 10.30 -14.18 1.90
CA THR A 223 10.37 -12.77 1.50
C THR A 223 9.35 -11.94 2.28
N TYR A 224 9.84 -10.92 2.98
CA TYR A 224 9.02 -10.04 3.80
C TYR A 224 9.08 -8.60 3.29
N TYR A 225 7.96 -7.92 3.31
CA TYR A 225 7.78 -6.55 2.83
C TYR A 225 7.23 -5.63 3.92
N PRO A 226 7.53 -4.33 3.87
CA PRO A 226 6.85 -3.37 4.73
C PRO A 226 5.37 -3.26 4.34
N ILE A 227 4.51 -3.08 5.34
CA ILE A 227 3.06 -2.90 5.17
C ILE A 227 2.81 -1.52 4.56
N PRO A 228 2.17 -1.40 3.39
CA PRO A 228 1.91 -0.11 2.76
C PRO A 228 1.00 0.76 3.60
N ILE A 229 1.37 2.02 3.77
CA ILE A 229 0.57 3.01 4.50
C ILE A 229 0.31 4.25 3.65
N ARG A 230 -0.71 5.02 4.05
CA ARG A 230 -1.14 6.28 3.43
C ARG A 230 -1.41 7.32 4.49
N SER A 231 -1.38 8.58 4.08
CA SER A 231 -1.82 9.70 4.91
C SER A 231 -1.11 9.76 6.26
N LEU A 232 0.21 9.49 6.27
CA LEU A 232 1.01 9.62 7.48
C LEU A 232 0.99 11.07 7.94
N PHE A 233 0.64 11.28 9.20
CA PHE A 233 0.59 12.60 9.81
C PHE A 233 1.18 12.57 11.21
N PHE A 234 2.05 13.54 11.50
CA PHE A 234 2.55 13.84 12.84
C PHE A 234 2.03 15.20 13.26
N SER A 235 1.27 15.25 14.36
CA SER A 235 0.72 16.50 14.89
C SER A 235 1.81 17.43 15.40
N ASP A 236 1.46 18.68 15.62
CA ASP A 236 2.25 19.57 16.44
C ASP A 236 2.21 19.14 17.90
N LYS A 237 3.13 19.69 18.69
CA LYS A 237 3.26 19.36 20.10
C LYS A 237 2.05 19.89 20.89
N THR A 238 1.43 18.99 21.64
CA THR A 238 0.45 19.34 22.67
C THR A 238 1.18 19.53 23.99
N LEU A 239 1.00 20.67 24.61
CA LEU A 239 1.61 21.00 25.92
C LEU A 239 0.68 20.55 27.03
N GLY A 240 1.14 19.62 27.88
CA GLY A 240 0.33 19.05 28.94
C GLY A 240 0.31 19.84 30.25
N GLY A 241 1.21 20.83 30.41
CA GLY A 241 1.32 21.63 31.62
C GLY A 241 1.69 20.80 32.84
N LEU A 242 0.98 20.98 33.93
CA LEU A 242 1.21 20.25 35.19
C LEU A 242 0.46 18.90 35.25
N GLU A 243 -0.52 18.68 34.38
CA GLU A 243 -1.42 17.52 34.45
C GLU A 243 -0.98 16.36 33.54
N ALA A 244 -0.32 16.64 32.43
CA ALA A 244 0.06 15.63 31.45
C ALA A 244 1.43 15.94 30.82
N PRO A 245 2.18 14.91 30.36
CA PRO A 245 3.39 15.14 29.59
C PRO A 245 3.08 15.69 28.20
N ASP A 246 4.00 16.50 27.67
CA ASP A 246 3.94 16.93 26.27
C ASP A 246 3.87 15.75 25.32
N SER A 247 3.05 15.87 24.29
CA SER A 247 2.81 14.77 23.35
C SER A 247 2.66 15.26 21.91
N ASN A 248 2.89 14.35 20.98
CA ASN A 248 2.56 14.50 19.56
C ASN A 248 1.76 13.27 19.13
N ASN A 249 0.70 13.47 18.38
CA ASN A 249 -0.06 12.35 17.82
C ASN A 249 0.57 11.93 16.49
N VAL A 250 0.57 10.65 16.23
CA VAL A 250 0.90 10.04 14.94
C VAL A 250 -0.29 9.25 14.45
N GLN A 251 -0.59 9.37 13.16
CA GLN A 251 -1.67 8.62 12.53
C GLN A 251 -1.32 8.29 11.09
N TRP A 252 -1.87 7.20 10.60
CA TRP A 252 -1.86 6.80 9.18
C TRP A 252 -3.00 5.85 8.89
N SER A 253 -3.18 5.57 7.60
CA SER A 253 -4.17 4.59 7.13
C SER A 253 -3.47 3.40 6.49
N PHE A 254 -3.86 2.20 6.89
CA PHE A 254 -3.54 0.99 6.15
C PHE A 254 -4.52 0.82 4.98
N LEU A 255 -4.05 0.25 3.89
CA LEU A 255 -4.91 -0.07 2.75
C LEU A 255 -5.94 -1.15 3.12
N PRO A 256 -7.12 -1.16 2.48
CA PRO A 256 -8.04 -2.28 2.62
C PRO A 256 -7.34 -3.63 2.36
N ASN A 257 -7.69 -4.65 3.15
CA ASN A 257 -7.09 -5.98 3.09
C ASN A 257 -5.58 -6.04 3.44
N TRP A 258 -5.06 -5.06 4.17
CA TRP A 258 -3.65 -5.01 4.59
C TRP A 258 -3.22 -6.21 5.45
N SER A 259 -4.17 -6.82 6.15
CA SER A 259 -3.93 -7.95 7.06
C SER A 259 -4.00 -9.33 6.40
N ASP A 260 -4.37 -9.41 5.10
CA ASP A 260 -4.55 -10.70 4.44
C ASP A 260 -3.23 -11.48 4.32
N ASP A 261 -2.12 -10.76 4.09
CA ASP A 261 -0.77 -11.31 3.96
C ASP A 261 0.11 -10.95 5.19
N LEU A 262 -0.51 -10.49 6.29
CA LEU A 262 0.22 -10.12 7.51
C LEU A 262 0.75 -11.39 8.20
N VAL A 263 2.02 -11.35 8.57
CA VAL A 263 2.66 -12.38 9.38
C VAL A 263 3.33 -11.78 10.60
N ILE A 264 3.32 -12.55 11.68
CA ILE A 264 3.98 -12.20 12.94
C ILE A 264 5.24 -13.07 13.04
N VAL A 265 6.39 -12.42 13.04
CA VAL A 265 7.69 -13.09 13.06
C VAL A 265 8.37 -12.85 14.41
N ALA A 266 8.74 -13.94 15.10
CA ALA A 266 9.54 -13.85 16.32
C ALA A 266 11.02 -13.71 15.96
N PRO A 267 11.72 -12.66 16.46
CA PRO A 267 13.14 -12.46 16.21
C PRO A 267 14.01 -13.55 16.84
N LYS A 268 15.17 -13.79 16.21
CA LYS A 268 16.19 -14.71 16.74
C LYS A 268 17.28 -13.90 17.44
N LYS A 269 17.47 -14.15 18.74
CA LYS A 269 18.58 -13.61 19.54
C LYS A 269 18.69 -12.07 19.61
N PHE A 270 17.64 -11.34 19.32
CA PHE A 270 17.60 -9.88 19.50
C PHE A 270 16.17 -9.41 19.82
N ASN A 271 16.06 -8.23 20.42
CA ASN A 271 14.78 -7.57 20.68
C ASN A 271 14.67 -6.30 19.84
N PRO A 272 13.74 -6.22 18.86
CA PRO A 272 13.58 -5.03 18.01
C PRO A 272 13.33 -3.73 18.78
N LEU A 273 12.76 -3.83 19.98
CA LEU A 273 12.45 -2.66 20.79
C LEU A 273 13.70 -1.99 21.36
N THR A 274 14.72 -2.77 21.75
CA THR A 274 15.94 -2.28 22.42
C THR A 274 17.16 -2.27 21.51
N ASP A 275 17.31 -3.29 20.68
CA ASP A 275 18.55 -3.54 19.93
C ASP A 275 18.57 -2.82 18.58
N LEU A 276 17.39 -2.49 18.02
CA LEU A 276 17.32 -1.66 16.83
C LEU A 276 17.35 -0.18 17.20
N ILE A 277 18.40 0.51 16.77
CA ILE A 277 18.65 1.94 17.02
C ILE A 277 18.93 2.62 15.67
N ASN A 278 18.37 3.83 15.47
CA ASN A 278 18.73 4.64 14.31
C ASN A 278 20.21 5.02 14.36
N ALA A 279 20.91 4.88 13.24
CA ALA A 279 22.30 5.27 13.08
C ALA A 279 22.47 6.79 12.98
#